data_fcdfb817afaf0bf3a41692631d106f6e
#
_entry.id   fcdfb817afaf0bf3a41692631d106f6e
#
_cell.length_a   1.000
_cell.length_b   1.000
_cell.length_c   1.000
_cell.angle_alpha   90.00
_cell.angle_beta   90.00
_cell.angle_gamma   90.00
#
_symmetry.space_group_name_H-M   'P 1'
#
loop_
_entity.id
_entity.type
_entity.pdbx_description
1 polymer ?
#
loop_
_entity_poly.entity_id
_entity_poly.type
_entity_poly.pdbx_seq_one_letter_code
_entity_poly.pdbx_strand_id
1 'polypeptide(L)' 'MKKRNWVLWLFEDDKKLELLKIMEFKTIRDIGFVLDIEPQLISNWFHGLINPRGILKNCVLYQTLPVV' A
#
# COMPACT_ATOMS: atom_id res chain seq x y z
N MET A 1 3.97 15.03 18.22
CA MET A 1 4.71 14.28 17.21
C MET A 1 3.78 13.89 16.07
N LYS A 2 4.18 14.11 14.87
CA LYS A 2 3.34 13.79 13.71
C LYS A 2 3.70 12.42 13.17
N LYS A 3 2.69 11.63 12.88
CA LYS A 3 2.88 10.29 12.34
C LYS A 3 2.71 10.30 10.85
N ARG A 4 3.49 9.46 10.17
CA ARG A 4 3.30 9.26 8.75
C ARG A 4 2.10 8.37 8.54
N ASN A 5 1.31 8.68 7.52
CA ASN A 5 0.23 7.83 7.08
C ASN A 5 0.68 7.05 5.85
N TRP A 6 0.03 5.92 5.63
CA TRP A 6 0.23 5.10 4.45
C TRP A 6 -0.88 5.40 3.46
N VAL A 7 -0.54 5.57 2.20
CA VAL A 7 -1.52 5.78 1.15
C VAL A 7 -1.38 4.67 0.13
N LEU A 8 -2.49 4.01 -0.16
CA LEU A 8 -2.56 2.91 -1.12
C LEU A 8 -3.47 3.31 -2.27
N TRP A 9 -2.93 3.24 -3.47
CA TRP A 9 -3.69 3.43 -4.70
C TRP A 9 -3.98 2.07 -5.30
N LEU A 10 -5.25 1.76 -5.49
CA LEU A 10 -5.69 0.52 -6.11
C LEU A 10 -6.13 0.80 -7.54
N PHE A 11 -5.52 0.09 -8.48
CA PHE A 11 -5.84 0.21 -9.90
C PHE A 11 -6.59 -1.01 -10.39
N GLU A 12 -7.23 -0.90 -11.54
CA GLU A 12 -8.02 -1.99 -12.11
C GLU A 12 -7.15 -3.20 -12.46
N ASP A 13 -5.93 -2.96 -12.97
CA ASP A 13 -5.01 -4.02 -13.34
C ASP A 13 -3.56 -3.59 -13.08
N ASP A 14 -2.62 -4.45 -13.45
CA ASP A 14 -1.20 -4.20 -13.21
C ASP A 14 -0.61 -3.13 -14.14
N LYS A 15 -1.33 -2.70 -15.14
CA LYS A 15 -0.91 -1.61 -16.02
C LYS A 15 -1.04 -0.25 -15.35
N LYS A 16 -1.87 -0.17 -14.31
CA LYS A 16 -2.05 1.04 -13.50
C LYS A 16 -2.51 2.24 -14.31
N LEU A 17 -3.39 1.98 -15.27
CA LEU A 17 -3.95 3.05 -16.11
C LEU A 17 -5.25 3.61 -15.57
N GLU A 18 -6.03 2.81 -14.87
CA GLU A 18 -7.33 3.25 -14.34
C GLU A 18 -7.36 3.07 -12.84
N LEU A 19 -7.42 4.19 -12.14
CA LEU A 19 -7.46 4.22 -10.68
C LEU A 19 -8.87 3.90 -10.20
N LEU A 20 -8.99 2.87 -9.35
CA LEU A 20 -10.27 2.48 -8.78
C LEU A 20 -10.51 3.15 -7.43
N LYS A 21 -9.46 3.24 -6.59
CA LYS A 21 -9.65 3.68 -5.22
C LYS A 21 -8.35 4.16 -4.63
N ILE A 22 -8.44 5.17 -3.78
CA ILE A 22 -7.34 5.65 -2.96
C ILE A 22 -7.75 5.45 -1.50
N MET A 23 -6.88 4.79 -0.73
CA MET A 23 -7.14 4.51 0.68
C MET A 23 -5.99 5.00 1.52
N GLU A 24 -6.31 5.51 2.70
CA GLU A 24 -5.31 5.97 3.66
C GLU A 24 -5.36 5.11 4.91
N PHE A 25 -4.19 4.74 5.41
CA PHE A 25 -4.06 3.88 6.58
C PHE A 25 -3.04 4.46 7.54
N LYS A 26 -3.20 4.17 8.81
CA LYS A 26 -2.24 4.58 9.84
C LYS A 26 -1.08 3.60 9.98
N THR A 27 -1.32 2.33 9.71
CA THR A 27 -0.30 1.28 9.88
C THR A 27 -0.37 0.29 8.73
N ILE A 28 0.75 -0.43 8.53
CA ILE A 28 0.80 -1.53 7.56
C ILE A 28 -0.15 -2.66 7.98
N ARG A 29 -0.32 -2.85 9.28
CA ARG A 29 -1.24 -3.88 9.79
C ARG A 29 -2.66 -3.62 9.28
N ASP A 30 -3.09 -2.36 9.27
CA ASP A 30 -4.41 -2.00 8.76
C ASP A 30 -4.55 -2.33 7.28
N ILE A 31 -3.50 -2.10 6.50
CA ILE A 31 -3.49 -2.45 5.08
C ILE A 31 -3.64 -3.96 4.93
N GLY A 32 -2.88 -4.72 5.71
CA GLY A 32 -2.94 -6.18 5.67
C GLY A 32 -4.33 -6.71 6.00
N PHE A 33 -5.00 -6.08 6.95
CA PHE A 33 -6.35 -6.47 7.32
C PHE A 33 -7.34 -6.25 6.17
N VAL A 34 -7.25 -5.09 5.53
CA VAL A 34 -8.18 -4.75 4.43
C VAL A 34 -7.92 -5.60 3.20
N LEU A 35 -6.66 -5.84 2.86
CA LEU A 35 -6.30 -6.61 1.67
C LEU A 35 -6.24 -8.12 1.92
N ASP A 36 -6.38 -8.54 3.17
CA ASP A 36 -6.23 -9.95 3.57
C ASP A 36 -4.85 -10.49 3.19
N ILE A 37 -3.82 -9.71 3.49
CA ILE A 37 -2.43 -10.06 3.22
C ILE A 37 -1.63 -9.86 4.51
N GLU A 38 -0.70 -10.77 4.76
CA GLU A 38 0.14 -10.67 5.93
C GLU A 38 0.95 -9.36 5.92
N PRO A 39 0.94 -8.59 7.02
CA PRO A 39 1.65 -7.30 7.05
C PRO A 39 3.12 -7.38 6.70
N GLN A 40 3.79 -8.47 7.07
CA GLN A 40 5.21 -8.64 6.73
C GLN A 40 5.43 -8.68 5.22
N LEU A 41 4.52 -9.30 4.48
CA LEU A 41 4.61 -9.33 3.03
C LEU A 41 4.47 -7.93 2.43
N ILE A 42 3.57 -7.13 2.98
CA ILE A 42 3.37 -5.76 2.51
C ILE A 42 4.62 -4.94 2.77
N SER A 43 5.21 -5.08 3.95
CA SER A 43 6.44 -4.38 4.30
C SER A 43 7.58 -4.77 3.38
N ASN A 44 7.74 -6.07 3.13
CA ASN A 44 8.79 -6.57 2.23
C ASN A 44 8.60 -6.03 0.82
N TRP A 45 7.37 -6.03 0.34
CA TRP A 45 7.06 -5.47 -0.97
C TRP A 45 7.38 -3.98 -1.03
N PHE A 46 6.97 -3.23 -0.01
CA PHE A 46 7.22 -1.79 0.03
C PHE A 46 8.71 -1.46 -0.02
N HIS A 47 9.53 -2.26 0.66
CA HIS A 47 10.97 -2.06 0.71
C HIS A 47 11.72 -2.68 -0.48
N GLY A 48 11.00 -3.24 -1.43
CA GLY A 48 11.60 -3.83 -2.62
C GLY A 48 12.28 -5.18 -2.40
N LEU A 49 11.98 -5.85 -1.28
CA LEU A 49 12.59 -7.14 -0.95
C LEU A 49 11.93 -8.31 -1.67
N ILE A 50 10.69 -8.14 -2.11
CA ILE A 50 9.97 -9.14 -2.88
C ILE A 50 9.24 -8.47 -4.03
N ASN A 51 8.91 -9.25 -5.05
CA ASN A 51 8.10 -8.78 -6.16
C ASN A 51 6.63 -8.76 -5.74
N PRO A 52 5.82 -7.82 -6.27
CA PRO A 52 4.39 -7.79 -5.96
C PRO A 52 3.70 -9.05 -6.48
N ARG A 53 2.72 -9.52 -5.71
CA ARG A 53 1.92 -10.70 -6.04
C ARG A 53 0.44 -10.39 -5.89
N GLY A 54 -0.38 -11.06 -6.67
CA GLY A 54 -1.83 -10.92 -6.57
C GLY A 54 -2.26 -9.47 -6.69
N ILE A 55 -3.08 -9.02 -5.74
CA ILE A 55 -3.61 -7.66 -5.76
C ILE A 55 -2.52 -6.60 -5.62
N LEU A 56 -1.37 -6.94 -5.04
CA LEU A 56 -0.29 -5.97 -4.91
C LEU A 56 0.27 -5.49 -6.25
N LYS A 57 0.11 -6.31 -7.30
CA LYS A 57 0.50 -5.90 -8.66
C LYS A 57 -0.31 -4.71 -9.15
N ASN A 58 -1.50 -4.54 -8.61
CA ASN A 58 -2.43 -3.49 -9.01
C ASN A 58 -2.38 -2.29 -8.07
N CYS A 59 -1.42 -2.27 -7.16
CA CYS A 59 -1.35 -1.26 -6.11
C CYS A 59 -0.07 -0.44 -6.15
N VAL A 60 -0.17 0.79 -5.68
CA VAL A 60 0.97 1.64 -5.39
C VAL A 60 0.86 2.05 -3.93
N LEU A 61 1.95 1.92 -3.18
CA LEU A 61 1.97 2.23 -1.76
C LEU A 61 3.07 3.25 -1.48
N TYR A 62 2.73 4.29 -0.74
CA TYR A 62 3.72 5.24 -0.28
C TYR A 62 3.34 5.81 1.08
N GLN A 63 4.31 6.39 1.75
CA GLN A 63 4.09 7.08 3.02
C GLN A 63 4.01 8.57 2.77
N THR A 64 3.07 9.23 3.45
CA THR A 64 3.00 10.68 3.42
C THR A 64 4.08 11.25 4.34
N LEU A 65 4.64 12.38 3.97
CA LEU A 65 5.57 13.08 4.84
C LEU A 65 4.79 13.80 5.94
N PRO A 66 5.37 13.87 7.15
CA PRO A 66 4.72 14.63 8.21
C PRO A 66 4.57 16.10 7.79
N VAL A 67 3.43 16.67 8.10
CA VAL A 67 3.21 18.11 7.89
C VAL A 67 3.84 18.83 9.07
N VAL A 68 4.67 19.78 8.78
CA VAL A 68 5.37 20.55 9.80
C VAL A 68 4.56 21.77 10.18
#